data_344751e498e10e777d4a3d59a306c00a
#
_entry.id   344751e498e10e777d4a3d59a306c00a
#
_cell.length_a   1.000
_cell.length_b   1.000
_cell.length_c   1.000
_cell.angle_alpha   90.00
_cell.angle_beta   90.00
_cell.angle_gamma   90.00
#
_symmetry.space_group_name_H-M   'P 1'
#
loop_
_entity.id
_entity.type
_entity.pdbx_description
1 polymer ?
#
loop_
_entity_poly.entity_id
_entity_poly.type
_entity_poly.pdbx_seq_one_letter_code
_entity_poly.pdbx_strand_id
1 'polypeptide(L)'
;MVRKPTASTKTKSRVTKTSPNLPQHNLSAPYDKLMTMGEEEDLDVYLSFAKLAEKGSADDVVATLVSIATDQAYYTYGDPNAATPDPRQFAPLNAVRALGFVPEAAFGAFDQIVPLFASTDDVLRETLPVVFACMGEVAIAPLTAILLNAEADVNLRDGAADSLVEICTVTEDKDSEVAETITKVLSESSDFELNAYLVFDLMDLDYSDALPVIEFAFQEGRIDNDILTLEEVQEYFESVDEDASDTGDDVPSVADDQDDDEEYQEPYVAPVTPGRNDPCYCGSGKKYKKCHGGNAQ
;
A
#
# COMPACT_ATOMS: atom_id res chain seq x y z
N MET A 1 -38.43 -59.02 13.16
CA MET A 1 -37.30 -58.61 14.04
C MET A 1 -36.29 -57.86 13.20
N VAL A 2 -36.33 -56.56 13.23
CA VAL A 2 -35.43 -55.67 12.50
C VAL A 2 -34.32 -55.22 13.42
N ARG A 3 -33.06 -55.55 13.09
CA ARG A 3 -31.89 -55.12 13.86
C ARG A 3 -31.52 -53.69 13.53
N LYS A 4 -31.43 -52.80 14.56
CA LYS A 4 -30.91 -51.45 14.47
C LYS A 4 -29.38 -51.46 14.23
N PRO A 5 -28.82 -50.58 13.40
CA PRO A 5 -27.38 -50.44 13.27
C PRO A 5 -26.80 -49.65 14.44
N THR A 6 -25.72 -50.15 14.97
CA THR A 6 -24.91 -49.57 16.03
C THR A 6 -24.15 -48.33 15.49
N ALA A 7 -24.23 -47.22 16.25
CA ALA A 7 -23.52 -45.97 15.94
C ALA A 7 -21.99 -46.16 16.09
N SER A 8 -21.28 -45.90 14.98
CA SER A 8 -19.84 -45.83 14.95
C SER A 8 -19.39 -44.51 15.56
N THR A 9 -18.72 -44.59 16.71
CA THR A 9 -18.09 -43.44 17.39
C THR A 9 -16.86 -43.02 16.58
N LYS A 10 -16.98 -41.92 15.80
CA LYS A 10 -15.80 -41.27 15.20
C LYS A 10 -15.01 -40.58 16.28
N THR A 11 -13.90 -41.20 16.70
CA THR A 11 -12.87 -40.57 17.51
C THR A 11 -12.22 -39.45 16.69
N LYS A 12 -12.55 -38.19 17.00
CA LYS A 12 -11.82 -37.04 16.48
C LYS A 12 -10.42 -37.06 17.10
N SER A 13 -9.44 -37.46 16.32
CA SER A 13 -8.05 -37.23 16.70
C SER A 13 -7.81 -35.71 16.73
N ARG A 14 -7.62 -35.20 17.92
CA ARG A 14 -7.17 -33.82 18.16
C ARG A 14 -5.71 -33.74 17.73
N VAL A 15 -5.47 -33.31 16.49
CA VAL A 15 -4.12 -32.94 16.05
C VAL A 15 -3.75 -31.70 16.88
N THR A 16 -2.96 -31.90 17.90
CA THR A 16 -2.26 -30.82 18.59
C THR A 16 -1.22 -30.30 17.60
N LYS A 17 -1.54 -29.20 16.90
CA LYS A 17 -0.54 -28.41 16.20
C LYS A 17 0.44 -27.93 17.27
N THR A 18 1.60 -28.55 17.37
CA THR A 18 2.73 -27.98 18.08
C THR A 18 3.07 -26.71 17.34
N SER A 19 2.85 -25.56 17.96
CA SER A 19 3.29 -24.28 17.43
C SER A 19 4.79 -24.40 17.13
N PRO A 20 5.26 -24.08 15.92
CA PRO A 20 6.68 -24.05 15.65
C PRO A 20 7.34 -23.11 16.67
N ASN A 21 8.48 -23.52 17.22
CA ASN A 21 9.27 -22.62 18.06
C ASN A 21 9.68 -21.44 17.18
N LEU A 22 9.12 -20.27 17.44
CA LEU A 22 9.60 -19.05 16.80
C LEU A 22 11.09 -18.89 17.07
N PRO A 23 11.84 -18.42 16.08
CA PRO A 23 13.23 -18.06 16.29
C PRO A 23 13.33 -17.11 17.49
N GLN A 24 14.09 -17.50 18.51
CA GLN A 24 14.42 -16.58 19.59
C GLN A 24 15.57 -15.70 19.08
N HIS A 25 15.22 -14.66 18.32
CA HIS A 25 16.18 -13.61 18.04
C HIS A 25 16.49 -12.91 19.37
N ASN A 26 17.71 -13.02 19.86
CA ASN A 26 18.22 -12.16 20.93
C ASN A 26 18.46 -10.75 20.34
N LEU A 27 17.36 -10.11 19.94
CA LEU A 27 17.41 -8.78 19.37
C LEU A 27 17.52 -7.75 20.48
N SER A 28 18.47 -6.83 20.34
CA SER A 28 18.54 -5.64 21.18
C SER A 28 17.63 -4.55 20.61
N ALA A 29 17.37 -3.51 21.44
CA ALA A 29 16.63 -2.34 20.94
C ALA A 29 17.33 -1.71 19.73
N PRO A 30 16.57 -1.26 18.73
CA PRO A 30 15.11 -1.16 18.64
C PRO A 30 14.42 -2.42 18.08
N TYR A 31 15.15 -3.44 17.59
CA TYR A 31 14.58 -4.60 16.91
C TYR A 31 13.64 -5.44 17.80
N ASP A 32 13.91 -5.51 19.13
CA ASP A 32 13.06 -6.20 20.09
C ASP A 32 11.63 -5.60 20.15
N LYS A 33 11.50 -4.32 19.81
CA LYS A 33 10.21 -3.64 19.76
C LYS A 33 9.32 -4.15 18.62
N LEU A 34 9.90 -4.48 17.45
CA LEU A 34 9.15 -5.05 16.32
C LEU A 34 8.43 -6.35 16.70
N MET A 35 8.95 -7.07 17.72
CA MET A 35 8.38 -8.33 18.22
C MET A 35 7.21 -8.12 19.18
N THR A 36 7.00 -6.91 19.68
CA THR A 36 6.07 -6.66 20.81
C THR A 36 5.01 -5.60 20.52
N MET A 37 5.17 -4.79 19.48
CA MET A 37 4.25 -3.69 19.18
C MET A 37 2.94 -4.15 18.53
N GLY A 38 2.86 -5.37 18.00
CA GLY A 38 1.66 -5.86 17.34
C GLY A 38 1.51 -5.28 15.94
N GLU A 39 0.26 -5.09 15.50
CA GLU A 39 -0.07 -4.53 14.19
C GLU A 39 -0.01 -2.99 14.16
N GLU A 40 -0.19 -2.37 15.33
CA GLU A 40 -0.19 -0.91 15.45
C GLU A 40 1.16 -0.30 15.06
N GLU A 41 1.10 0.89 14.48
CA GLU A 41 2.29 1.63 14.08
C GLU A 41 2.85 2.44 15.26
N ASP A 42 4.17 2.41 15.44
CA ASP A 42 4.88 3.23 16.39
C ASP A 42 6.01 3.99 15.68
N LEU A 43 5.71 5.23 15.32
CA LEU A 43 6.62 6.11 14.59
C LEU A 43 7.96 6.31 15.32
N ASP A 44 7.95 6.38 16.65
CA ASP A 44 9.18 6.56 17.44
C ASP A 44 10.09 5.33 17.32
N VAL A 45 9.51 4.13 17.26
CA VAL A 45 10.25 2.89 16.99
C VAL A 45 10.87 2.94 15.61
N TYR A 46 10.11 3.29 14.55
CA TYR A 46 10.63 3.35 13.19
C TYR A 46 11.71 4.42 13.04
N LEU A 47 11.53 5.62 13.56
CA LEU A 47 12.53 6.68 13.57
C LEU A 47 13.82 6.28 14.31
N SER A 48 13.75 5.32 15.25
CA SER A 48 14.94 4.81 15.93
C SER A 48 15.88 4.04 15.00
N PHE A 49 15.35 3.42 13.92
CA PHE A 49 16.17 2.74 12.91
C PHE A 49 16.96 3.72 12.06
N ALA A 50 16.34 4.85 11.64
CA ALA A 50 17.07 5.92 10.97
C ALA A 50 18.25 6.43 11.84
N LYS A 51 17.98 6.69 13.13
CA LYS A 51 19.02 7.11 14.09
C LYS A 51 20.09 6.03 14.31
N LEU A 52 19.72 4.75 14.23
CA LEU A 52 20.68 3.65 14.35
C LEU A 52 21.56 3.56 13.12
N ALA A 53 20.98 3.72 11.94
CA ALA A 53 21.70 3.75 10.66
C ALA A 53 22.70 4.92 10.57
N GLU A 54 22.33 6.11 11.06
CA GLU A 54 23.22 7.28 11.13
C GLU A 54 24.45 7.05 12.04
N LYS A 55 24.30 6.26 13.11
CA LYS A 55 25.36 6.01 14.11
C LYS A 55 26.24 4.81 13.81
N GLY A 56 25.76 3.91 12.97
CA GLY A 56 26.37 2.62 12.68
C GLY A 56 26.48 2.34 11.19
N SER A 57 26.28 1.07 10.84
CA SER A 57 26.16 0.63 9.45
C SER A 57 24.67 0.56 9.07
N ALA A 58 24.25 1.37 8.11
CA ALA A 58 22.90 1.30 7.57
C ALA A 58 22.63 -0.05 6.91
N ASP A 59 23.64 -0.64 6.25
CA ASP A 59 23.54 -1.97 5.64
C ASP A 59 23.27 -3.06 6.70
N ASP A 60 23.89 -2.99 7.88
CA ASP A 60 23.64 -3.95 8.97
C ASP A 60 22.21 -3.80 9.52
N VAL A 61 21.69 -2.56 9.59
CA VAL A 61 20.30 -2.29 9.98
C VAL A 61 19.36 -2.93 8.97
N VAL A 62 19.55 -2.67 7.68
CA VAL A 62 18.73 -3.23 6.60
C VAL A 62 18.82 -4.76 6.57
N ALA A 63 20.03 -5.33 6.66
CA ALA A 63 20.20 -6.79 6.66
C ALA A 63 19.41 -7.46 7.81
N THR A 64 19.38 -6.82 9.00
CA THR A 64 18.62 -7.32 10.14
C THR A 64 17.11 -7.19 9.90
N LEU A 65 16.64 -6.04 9.41
CA LEU A 65 15.23 -5.84 9.09
C LEU A 65 14.74 -6.82 8.02
N VAL A 66 15.51 -6.99 6.95
CA VAL A 66 15.20 -7.94 5.88
C VAL A 66 15.17 -9.38 6.40
N SER A 67 16.08 -9.74 7.30
CA SER A 67 16.07 -11.09 7.89
C SER A 67 14.81 -11.36 8.71
N ILE A 68 14.24 -10.34 9.35
CA ILE A 68 12.96 -10.45 10.08
C ILE A 68 11.80 -10.48 9.08
N ALA A 69 11.80 -9.57 8.09
CA ALA A 69 10.74 -9.46 7.10
C ALA A 69 10.57 -10.73 6.25
N THR A 70 11.66 -11.46 5.99
CA THR A 70 11.64 -12.66 5.13
C THR A 70 11.63 -13.98 5.87
N ASP A 71 11.63 -13.98 7.22
CA ASP A 71 11.64 -15.22 8.01
C ASP A 71 10.28 -15.91 7.96
N GLN A 72 10.21 -16.99 7.22
CA GLN A 72 9.00 -17.79 6.99
C GLN A 72 8.38 -18.35 8.30
N ALA A 73 9.14 -18.41 9.39
CA ALA A 73 8.60 -18.87 10.66
C ALA A 73 7.52 -17.94 11.21
N TYR A 74 7.59 -16.64 10.93
CA TYR A 74 6.57 -15.68 11.36
C TYR A 74 5.29 -15.79 10.54
N TYR A 75 5.37 -16.05 9.24
CA TYR A 75 4.20 -16.19 8.35
C TYR A 75 3.37 -17.46 8.65
N THR A 76 3.98 -18.45 9.27
CA THR A 76 3.30 -19.70 9.66
C THR A 76 2.91 -19.73 11.15
N TYR A 77 3.24 -18.67 11.88
CA TYR A 77 3.04 -18.56 13.32
C TYR A 77 1.75 -17.82 13.64
N GLY A 78 1.03 -18.38 14.61
CA GLY A 78 -0.17 -17.75 15.14
C GLY A 78 -1.47 -18.24 14.50
N ASP A 79 -2.56 -17.78 15.08
CA ASP A 79 -3.92 -17.90 14.56
C ASP A 79 -4.41 -16.47 14.32
N PRO A 80 -4.56 -16.02 13.07
CA PRO A 80 -5.01 -14.66 12.76
C PRO A 80 -6.42 -14.37 13.33
N ASN A 81 -7.19 -15.44 13.63
CA ASN A 81 -8.52 -15.30 14.22
C ASN A 81 -8.51 -15.46 15.76
N ALA A 82 -7.35 -15.50 16.40
CA ALA A 82 -7.25 -15.54 17.84
C ALA A 82 -7.83 -14.25 18.45
N ALA A 83 -8.54 -14.37 19.58
CA ALA A 83 -9.08 -13.22 20.29
C ALA A 83 -7.99 -12.22 20.75
N THR A 84 -6.77 -12.73 20.92
CA THR A 84 -5.56 -11.94 21.19
C THR A 84 -4.44 -12.54 20.35
N PRO A 85 -4.13 -11.96 19.18
CA PRO A 85 -3.02 -12.40 18.35
C PRO A 85 -1.68 -12.28 19.10
N ASP A 86 -0.74 -13.17 18.83
CA ASP A 86 0.63 -13.01 19.35
C ASP A 86 1.30 -11.85 18.57
N PRO A 87 1.77 -10.80 19.24
CA PRO A 87 2.32 -9.62 18.57
C PRO A 87 3.50 -9.94 17.64
N ARG A 88 4.20 -11.07 17.88
CA ARG A 88 5.33 -11.47 17.04
C ARG A 88 4.96 -11.86 15.62
N GLN A 89 3.70 -12.20 15.35
CA GLN A 89 3.24 -12.48 13.99
C GLN A 89 3.31 -11.24 13.08
N PHE A 90 3.28 -10.04 13.67
CA PHE A 90 3.38 -8.77 12.94
C PHE A 90 4.84 -8.28 12.78
N ALA A 91 5.82 -9.05 13.28
CA ALA A 91 7.21 -8.64 13.17
C ALA A 91 7.71 -8.45 11.73
N PRO A 92 7.33 -9.28 10.72
CA PRO A 92 7.66 -9.04 9.33
C PRO A 92 7.10 -7.73 8.81
N LEU A 93 5.82 -7.45 9.05
CA LEU A 93 5.16 -6.19 8.67
C LEU A 93 5.88 -4.99 9.27
N ASN A 94 6.15 -5.03 10.57
CA ASN A 94 6.86 -3.94 11.25
C ASN A 94 8.30 -3.77 10.77
N ALA A 95 8.97 -4.85 10.37
CA ALA A 95 10.29 -4.77 9.77
C ALA A 95 10.25 -4.13 8.36
N VAL A 96 9.23 -4.45 7.55
CA VAL A 96 9.01 -3.80 6.24
C VAL A 96 8.73 -2.32 6.43
N ARG A 97 7.85 -1.93 7.34
CA ARG A 97 7.58 -0.51 7.67
C ARG A 97 8.87 0.23 8.07
N ALA A 98 9.70 -0.42 8.89
CA ALA A 98 10.97 0.17 9.34
C ALA A 98 11.97 0.40 8.19
N LEU A 99 11.94 -0.40 7.11
CA LEU A 99 12.78 -0.19 5.92
C LEU A 99 12.50 1.16 5.25
N GLY A 100 11.27 1.66 5.28
CA GLY A 100 10.92 2.98 4.76
C GLY A 100 11.61 4.16 5.47
N PHE A 101 12.18 3.93 6.66
CA PHE A 101 12.92 4.94 7.42
C PHE A 101 14.46 4.89 7.18
N VAL A 102 14.92 3.96 6.36
CA VAL A 102 16.32 3.83 5.91
C VAL A 102 16.39 3.59 4.40
N PRO A 103 15.70 4.40 3.57
CA PRO A 103 15.36 4.06 2.19
C PRO A 103 16.58 3.89 1.29
N GLU A 104 17.62 4.73 1.42
CA GLU A 104 18.83 4.66 0.61
C GLU A 104 19.56 3.30 0.79
N ALA A 105 19.65 2.82 2.03
CA ALA A 105 20.25 1.52 2.31
C ALA A 105 19.29 0.37 1.97
N ALA A 106 17.98 0.57 2.18
CA ALA A 106 16.96 -0.44 1.87
C ALA A 106 16.93 -0.76 0.37
N PHE A 107 17.23 0.20 -0.51
CA PHE A 107 17.38 -0.06 -1.95
C PHE A 107 18.47 -1.11 -2.26
N GLY A 108 19.54 -1.18 -1.46
CA GLY A 108 20.55 -2.23 -1.57
C GLY A 108 20.03 -3.66 -1.33
N ALA A 109 18.84 -3.79 -0.71
CA ALA A 109 18.18 -5.07 -0.47
C ALA A 109 16.93 -5.27 -1.36
N PHE A 110 16.76 -4.48 -2.42
CA PHE A 110 15.61 -4.50 -3.32
C PHE A 110 15.21 -5.93 -3.74
N ASP A 111 16.17 -6.71 -4.26
CA ASP A 111 15.93 -8.08 -4.74
C ASP A 111 15.48 -9.05 -3.62
N GLN A 112 15.70 -8.69 -2.36
CA GLN A 112 15.29 -9.49 -1.21
C GLN A 112 13.88 -9.08 -0.70
N ILE A 113 13.47 -7.83 -0.97
CA ILE A 113 12.19 -7.26 -0.53
C ILE A 113 11.09 -7.56 -1.56
N VAL A 114 11.37 -7.42 -2.86
CA VAL A 114 10.41 -7.65 -3.95
C VAL A 114 9.65 -8.98 -3.85
N PRO A 115 10.27 -10.13 -3.52
CA PRO A 115 9.52 -11.38 -3.39
C PRO A 115 8.43 -11.38 -2.32
N LEU A 116 8.42 -10.40 -1.41
CA LEU A 116 7.37 -10.26 -0.40
C LEU A 116 6.02 -9.86 -0.99
N PHE A 117 5.95 -9.34 -2.22
CA PHE A 117 4.69 -9.17 -2.95
C PHE A 117 3.92 -10.47 -3.18
N ALA A 118 4.61 -11.62 -3.20
CA ALA A 118 3.98 -12.94 -3.24
C ALA A 118 3.50 -13.44 -1.85
N SER A 119 3.54 -12.60 -0.81
CA SER A 119 3.02 -12.94 0.51
C SER A 119 1.51 -13.15 0.48
N THR A 120 1.01 -14.00 1.38
CA THR A 120 -0.42 -14.15 1.65
C THR A 120 -0.94 -13.16 2.70
N ASP A 121 -0.10 -12.28 3.18
CA ASP A 121 -0.44 -11.21 4.12
C ASP A 121 -0.76 -9.95 3.32
N ASP A 122 -2.04 -9.63 3.22
CA ASP A 122 -2.55 -8.50 2.43
C ASP A 122 -2.01 -7.16 2.96
N VAL A 123 -1.98 -6.98 4.29
CA VAL A 123 -1.49 -5.73 4.91
C VAL A 123 0.00 -5.52 4.60
N LEU A 124 0.78 -6.60 4.54
CA LEU A 124 2.18 -6.51 4.16
C LEU A 124 2.33 -6.15 2.68
N ARG A 125 1.52 -6.72 1.79
CA ARG A 125 1.54 -6.39 0.36
C ARG A 125 1.17 -4.92 0.12
N GLU A 126 0.14 -4.42 0.80
CA GLU A 126 -0.28 -3.01 0.74
C GLU A 126 0.76 -2.04 1.34
N THR A 127 1.61 -2.51 2.25
CA THR A 127 2.67 -1.69 2.87
C THR A 127 3.89 -1.54 1.95
N LEU A 128 4.19 -2.53 1.11
CA LEU A 128 5.38 -2.55 0.27
C LEU A 128 5.47 -1.37 -0.72
N PRO A 129 4.39 -0.98 -1.44
CA PRO A 129 4.41 0.18 -2.34
C PRO A 129 4.89 1.45 -1.64
N VAL A 130 4.41 1.72 -0.42
CA VAL A 130 4.83 2.88 0.38
C VAL A 130 6.32 2.83 0.72
N VAL A 131 6.85 1.65 1.02
CA VAL A 131 8.29 1.47 1.29
C VAL A 131 9.13 1.72 0.04
N PHE A 132 8.69 1.26 -1.13
CA PHE A 132 9.36 1.55 -2.40
C PHE A 132 9.25 3.03 -2.78
N ALA A 133 8.14 3.69 -2.48
CA ALA A 133 7.99 5.14 -2.64
C ALA A 133 8.99 5.93 -1.78
N CYS A 134 9.29 5.46 -0.57
CA CYS A 134 10.35 6.05 0.25
C CYS A 134 11.73 5.93 -0.40
N MET A 135 12.00 4.89 -1.21
CA MET A 135 13.26 4.76 -1.96
C MET A 135 13.33 5.77 -3.12
N GLY A 136 12.18 6.27 -3.62
CA GLY A 136 12.10 7.30 -4.64
C GLY A 136 12.47 6.83 -6.04
N GLU A 137 12.93 7.74 -6.88
CA GLU A 137 13.16 7.52 -8.32
C GLU A 137 14.11 6.35 -8.64
N VAL A 138 15.03 6.00 -7.74
CA VAL A 138 15.98 4.89 -7.98
C VAL A 138 15.26 3.54 -8.10
N ALA A 139 14.06 3.40 -7.53
CA ALA A 139 13.26 2.19 -7.60
C ALA A 139 12.44 2.10 -8.91
N ILE A 140 12.23 3.20 -9.66
CA ILE A 140 11.40 3.20 -10.87
C ILE A 140 11.90 2.18 -11.91
N ALA A 141 13.16 2.26 -12.28
CA ALA A 141 13.68 1.40 -13.34
C ALA A 141 13.60 -0.11 -13.03
N PRO A 142 13.98 -0.60 -11.84
CA PRO A 142 13.82 -2.02 -11.50
C PRO A 142 12.36 -2.44 -11.34
N LEU A 143 11.48 -1.61 -10.79
CA LEU A 143 10.03 -1.90 -10.72
C LEU A 143 9.41 -1.97 -12.11
N THR A 144 9.71 -1.02 -12.99
CA THR A 144 9.30 -1.04 -14.41
C THR A 144 9.74 -2.35 -15.09
N ALA A 145 10.96 -2.81 -14.84
CA ALA A 145 11.43 -4.07 -15.41
C ALA A 145 10.63 -5.29 -14.93
N ILE A 146 10.17 -5.30 -13.69
CA ILE A 146 9.30 -6.35 -13.14
C ILE A 146 7.91 -6.29 -13.79
N LEU A 147 7.31 -5.11 -13.84
CA LEU A 147 5.98 -4.90 -14.45
C LEU A 147 5.95 -5.34 -15.92
N LEU A 148 6.99 -5.01 -16.69
CA LEU A 148 7.12 -5.37 -18.11
C LEU A 148 7.43 -6.84 -18.35
N ASN A 149 7.88 -7.59 -17.34
CA ASN A 149 8.21 -9.01 -17.49
C ASN A 149 6.95 -9.87 -17.44
N ALA A 150 6.44 -10.26 -18.62
CA ALA A 150 5.23 -11.09 -18.73
C ALA A 150 5.36 -12.49 -18.08
N GLU A 151 6.57 -12.97 -17.84
CA GLU A 151 6.83 -14.27 -17.18
C GLU A 151 6.95 -14.15 -15.65
N ALA A 152 6.94 -12.92 -15.10
CA ALA A 152 6.97 -12.72 -13.65
C ALA A 152 5.61 -13.10 -13.04
N ASP A 153 5.64 -13.46 -11.76
CA ASP A 153 4.44 -13.72 -10.96
C ASP A 153 3.50 -12.51 -10.98
N VAL A 154 2.20 -12.75 -11.06
CA VAL A 154 1.19 -11.69 -11.18
C VAL A 154 1.24 -10.73 -10.00
N ASN A 155 1.41 -11.23 -8.77
CA ASN A 155 1.47 -10.39 -7.58
C ASN A 155 2.75 -9.51 -7.56
N LEU A 156 3.85 -9.97 -8.18
CA LEU A 156 5.04 -9.15 -8.32
C LEU A 156 4.83 -8.01 -9.33
N ARG A 157 4.10 -8.28 -10.40
CA ARG A 157 3.80 -7.29 -11.44
C ARG A 157 2.82 -6.24 -10.93
N ASP A 158 1.78 -6.68 -10.25
CA ASP A 158 0.79 -5.86 -9.57
C ASP A 158 1.46 -4.94 -8.54
N GLY A 159 2.15 -5.52 -7.55
CA GLY A 159 2.86 -4.73 -6.55
C GLY A 159 3.95 -3.81 -7.12
N ALA A 160 4.53 -4.13 -8.28
CA ALA A 160 5.44 -3.23 -8.97
C ALA A 160 4.69 -2.04 -9.59
N ALA A 161 3.48 -2.24 -10.14
CA ALA A 161 2.64 -1.17 -10.66
C ALA A 161 2.16 -0.25 -9.53
N ASP A 162 1.59 -0.80 -8.45
CA ASP A 162 1.22 -0.04 -7.24
C ASP A 162 2.39 0.80 -6.72
N SER A 163 3.61 0.20 -6.68
CA SER A 163 4.79 0.92 -6.19
C SER A 163 5.20 2.07 -7.10
N LEU A 164 5.06 1.92 -8.42
CA LEU A 164 5.32 2.98 -9.38
C LEU A 164 4.33 4.13 -9.21
N VAL A 165 3.04 3.82 -9.01
CA VAL A 165 2.00 4.82 -8.72
C VAL A 165 2.30 5.54 -7.41
N GLU A 166 2.66 4.80 -6.36
CA GLU A 166 2.98 5.40 -5.06
C GLU A 166 4.23 6.28 -5.12
N ILE A 167 5.25 5.92 -5.93
CA ILE A 167 6.41 6.79 -6.19
C ILE A 167 5.96 8.11 -6.86
N CYS A 168 5.02 8.09 -7.80
CA CYS A 168 4.48 9.28 -8.44
C CYS A 168 3.80 10.24 -7.45
N THR A 169 3.29 9.74 -6.31
CA THR A 169 2.69 10.62 -5.27
C THR A 169 3.73 11.50 -4.57
N VAL A 170 4.99 11.08 -4.55
CA VAL A 170 6.09 11.75 -3.82
C VAL A 170 7.15 12.34 -4.74
N THR A 171 7.15 12.01 -6.03
CA THR A 171 8.06 12.55 -7.04
C THR A 171 7.30 13.48 -8.00
N GLU A 172 7.97 14.47 -8.56
CA GLU A 172 7.41 15.36 -9.55
C GLU A 172 7.68 14.83 -10.99
N ASP A 173 6.74 15.10 -11.91
CA ASP A 173 6.87 14.89 -13.37
C ASP A 173 7.07 13.42 -13.85
N LYS A 174 6.67 12.41 -13.06
CA LYS A 174 6.77 10.98 -13.45
C LYS A 174 5.44 10.32 -13.82
N ASP A 175 4.33 10.94 -13.48
CA ASP A 175 2.99 10.37 -13.64
C ASP A 175 2.75 9.87 -15.08
N SER A 176 3.08 10.67 -16.10
CA SER A 176 2.85 10.30 -17.52
C SER A 176 3.72 9.11 -17.96
N GLU A 177 5.00 9.06 -17.58
CA GLU A 177 5.90 7.96 -17.96
C GLU A 177 5.45 6.63 -17.36
N VAL A 178 5.02 6.65 -16.10
CA VAL A 178 4.48 5.48 -15.39
C VAL A 178 3.14 5.06 -16.00
N ALA A 179 2.22 6.01 -16.22
CA ALA A 179 0.92 5.74 -16.81
C ALA A 179 1.02 5.15 -18.24
N GLU A 180 1.93 5.67 -19.08
CA GLU A 180 2.20 5.11 -20.41
C GLU A 180 2.71 3.67 -20.31
N THR A 181 3.57 3.37 -19.31
CA THR A 181 4.08 2.03 -19.10
C THR A 181 2.97 1.07 -18.67
N ILE A 182 2.13 1.47 -17.72
CA ILE A 182 0.97 0.69 -17.25
C ILE A 182 -0.01 0.45 -18.40
N THR A 183 -0.33 1.51 -19.19
CA THR A 183 -1.20 1.42 -20.36
C THR A 183 -0.68 0.43 -21.40
N LYS A 184 0.64 0.43 -21.63
CA LYS A 184 1.28 -0.55 -22.52
C LYS A 184 1.10 -1.96 -22.02
N VAL A 185 1.36 -2.22 -20.73
CA VAL A 185 1.19 -3.56 -20.14
C VAL A 185 -0.26 -4.02 -20.25
N LEU A 186 -1.24 -3.14 -19.94
CA LEU A 186 -2.66 -3.41 -20.10
C LEU A 186 -3.02 -3.78 -21.54
N SER A 187 -2.40 -3.13 -22.53
CA SER A 187 -2.66 -3.41 -23.96
C SER A 187 -2.18 -4.81 -24.39
N GLU A 188 -1.16 -5.34 -23.73
CA GLU A 188 -0.48 -6.59 -24.09
C GLU A 188 -0.88 -7.77 -23.19
N SER A 189 -1.32 -7.52 -21.96
CA SER A 189 -1.64 -8.54 -20.96
C SER A 189 -2.95 -9.25 -21.26
N SER A 190 -2.97 -10.57 -20.99
CA SER A 190 -4.18 -11.41 -21.00
C SER A 190 -4.62 -11.87 -19.62
N ASP A 191 -3.99 -11.40 -18.57
CA ASP A 191 -4.37 -11.71 -17.19
C ASP A 191 -5.50 -10.78 -16.75
N PHE A 192 -6.66 -11.35 -16.43
CA PHE A 192 -7.89 -10.60 -16.17
C PHE A 192 -7.83 -9.82 -14.86
N GLU A 193 -7.23 -10.42 -13.83
CA GLU A 193 -7.12 -9.84 -12.50
C GLU A 193 -6.09 -8.72 -12.51
N LEU A 194 -4.89 -8.97 -13.05
CA LEU A 194 -3.87 -7.93 -13.23
C LEU A 194 -4.41 -6.75 -14.03
N ASN A 195 -5.13 -7.00 -15.12
CA ASN A 195 -5.67 -5.92 -15.94
C ASN A 195 -6.66 -5.04 -15.19
N ALA A 196 -7.48 -5.60 -14.29
CA ALA A 196 -8.36 -4.81 -13.45
C ALA A 196 -7.57 -3.90 -12.48
N TYR A 197 -6.52 -4.43 -11.85
CA TYR A 197 -5.66 -3.64 -10.96
C TYR A 197 -4.90 -2.54 -11.71
N LEU A 198 -4.35 -2.84 -12.91
CA LEU A 198 -3.71 -1.80 -13.73
C LEU A 198 -4.67 -0.66 -14.13
N VAL A 199 -5.97 -0.94 -14.24
CA VAL A 199 -6.95 0.13 -14.47
C VAL A 199 -7.14 0.99 -13.22
N PHE A 200 -7.15 0.40 -12.01
CA PHE A 200 -7.14 1.18 -10.77
C PHE A 200 -5.90 2.07 -10.66
N ASP A 201 -4.73 1.55 -11.01
CA ASP A 201 -3.49 2.34 -11.06
C ASP A 201 -3.60 3.56 -11.99
N LEU A 202 -4.19 3.36 -13.18
CA LEU A 202 -4.42 4.46 -14.14
C LEU A 202 -5.44 5.48 -13.63
N MET A 203 -6.46 5.02 -12.89
CA MET A 203 -7.41 5.91 -12.21
C MET A 203 -6.71 6.69 -11.09
N ASP A 204 -5.85 6.05 -10.30
CA ASP A 204 -5.11 6.72 -9.23
C ASP A 204 -4.13 7.78 -9.74
N LEU A 205 -3.63 7.61 -10.97
CA LEU A 205 -2.82 8.59 -11.67
C LEU A 205 -3.66 9.69 -12.36
N ASP A 206 -5.00 9.61 -12.37
CA ASP A 206 -5.91 10.48 -13.12
C ASP A 206 -5.58 10.49 -14.64
N TYR A 207 -5.12 9.36 -15.21
CA TYR A 207 -4.63 9.29 -16.57
C TYR A 207 -5.72 8.90 -17.57
N SER A 208 -6.57 9.85 -17.94
CA SER A 208 -7.71 9.67 -18.86
C SER A 208 -7.30 9.31 -20.30
N ASP A 209 -6.06 9.61 -20.71
CA ASP A 209 -5.54 9.24 -22.03
C ASP A 209 -5.50 7.73 -22.26
N ALA A 210 -5.55 6.91 -21.18
CA ALA A 210 -5.64 5.44 -21.25
C ALA A 210 -7.05 4.93 -21.59
N LEU A 211 -8.11 5.72 -21.49
CA LEU A 211 -9.52 5.31 -21.72
C LEU A 211 -9.72 4.46 -22.98
N PRO A 212 -9.18 4.81 -24.16
CA PRO A 212 -9.37 3.99 -25.36
C PRO A 212 -8.79 2.58 -25.23
N VAL A 213 -7.68 2.42 -24.49
CA VAL A 213 -7.05 1.11 -24.24
C VAL A 213 -7.86 0.32 -23.23
N ILE A 214 -8.35 0.99 -22.18
CA ILE A 214 -9.21 0.40 -21.15
C ILE A 214 -10.51 -0.12 -21.77
N GLU A 215 -11.21 0.71 -22.54
CA GLU A 215 -12.44 0.34 -23.24
C GLU A 215 -12.24 -0.87 -24.17
N PHE A 216 -11.12 -0.88 -24.91
CA PHE A 216 -10.77 -2.00 -25.77
C PHE A 216 -10.51 -3.29 -24.94
N ALA A 217 -9.85 -3.18 -23.80
CA ALA A 217 -9.61 -4.31 -22.93
C ALA A 217 -10.93 -4.92 -22.36
N PHE A 218 -11.90 -4.06 -22.00
CA PHE A 218 -13.25 -4.52 -21.62
C PHE A 218 -13.98 -5.19 -22.78
N GLN A 219 -13.94 -4.62 -24.01
CA GLN A 219 -14.57 -5.18 -25.20
C GLN A 219 -14.02 -6.58 -25.56
N GLU A 220 -12.71 -6.77 -25.39
CA GLU A 220 -12.03 -8.06 -25.59
C GLU A 220 -12.25 -9.03 -24.41
N GLY A 221 -12.95 -8.62 -23.37
CA GLY A 221 -13.17 -9.42 -22.17
C GLY A 221 -11.88 -9.74 -21.41
N ARG A 222 -10.91 -8.84 -21.40
CA ARG A 222 -9.61 -9.01 -20.73
C ARG A 222 -9.53 -8.40 -19.33
N ILE A 223 -10.64 -7.89 -18.80
CA ILE A 223 -10.74 -7.34 -17.46
C ILE A 223 -11.77 -8.15 -16.69
N ASP A 224 -11.50 -8.44 -15.42
CA ASP A 224 -12.43 -9.13 -14.52
C ASP A 224 -13.55 -8.17 -14.09
N ASN A 225 -14.75 -8.37 -14.64
CA ASN A 225 -15.92 -7.55 -14.34
C ASN A 225 -16.48 -7.75 -12.92
N ASP A 226 -16.03 -8.76 -12.20
CA ASP A 226 -16.37 -8.92 -10.78
C ASP A 226 -15.52 -8.00 -9.87
N ILE A 227 -14.38 -7.51 -10.40
CA ILE A 227 -13.48 -6.58 -9.71
C ILE A 227 -13.78 -5.13 -10.08
N LEU A 228 -14.00 -4.84 -11.39
CA LEU A 228 -14.19 -3.50 -11.90
C LEU A 228 -15.04 -3.52 -13.17
N THR A 229 -15.93 -2.57 -13.32
CA THR A 229 -16.78 -2.40 -14.51
C THR A 229 -16.38 -1.19 -15.34
N LEU A 230 -16.67 -1.22 -16.65
CA LEU A 230 -16.40 -0.07 -17.52
C LEU A 230 -17.21 1.18 -17.11
N GLU A 231 -18.42 1.00 -16.58
CA GLU A 231 -19.27 2.10 -16.11
C GLU A 231 -18.61 2.85 -14.96
N GLU A 232 -18.06 2.12 -13.98
CA GLU A 232 -17.32 2.71 -12.85
C GLU A 232 -16.08 3.49 -13.30
N VAL A 233 -15.35 2.99 -14.29
CA VAL A 233 -14.18 3.69 -14.85
C VAL A 233 -14.58 4.98 -15.55
N GLN A 234 -15.64 4.92 -16.37
CA GLN A 234 -16.13 6.10 -17.10
C GLN A 234 -16.67 7.18 -16.15
N GLU A 235 -17.47 6.79 -15.14
CA GLU A 235 -17.95 7.71 -14.10
C GLU A 235 -16.79 8.36 -13.33
N TYR A 236 -15.73 7.60 -13.05
CA TYR A 236 -14.55 8.16 -12.36
C TYR A 236 -13.88 9.27 -13.20
N PHE A 237 -13.56 9.01 -14.46
CA PHE A 237 -12.87 9.98 -15.30
C PHE A 237 -13.76 11.18 -15.67
N GLU A 238 -15.07 10.99 -15.86
CA GLU A 238 -16.02 12.09 -16.03
C GLU A 238 -16.03 13.02 -14.80
N SER A 239 -15.99 12.48 -13.58
CA SER A 239 -15.96 13.26 -12.35
C SER A 239 -14.66 14.07 -12.19
N VAL A 240 -13.53 13.52 -12.64
CA VAL A 240 -12.23 14.23 -12.60
C VAL A 240 -12.20 15.41 -13.56
N ASP A 241 -12.79 15.26 -14.77
CA ASP A 241 -12.84 16.32 -15.78
C ASP A 241 -13.78 17.46 -15.34
N GLU A 242 -14.88 17.17 -14.64
CA GLU A 242 -15.79 18.19 -14.08
C GLU A 242 -15.09 19.04 -13.03
N ASP A 243 -14.36 18.41 -12.08
CA ASP A 243 -13.59 19.11 -11.03
C ASP A 243 -12.48 20.01 -11.62
N ALA A 244 -11.87 19.58 -12.73
CA ALA A 244 -10.85 20.37 -13.45
C ALA A 244 -11.44 21.60 -14.15
N SER A 245 -12.72 21.57 -14.53
CA SER A 245 -13.39 22.66 -15.25
C SER A 245 -13.95 23.76 -14.35
N ASP A 246 -14.16 23.50 -13.04
CA ASP A 246 -14.70 24.46 -12.06
C ASP A 246 -13.63 25.37 -11.41
N THR A 247 -12.40 25.42 -11.95
CA THR A 247 -11.37 26.38 -11.51
C THR A 247 -11.48 27.76 -12.16
N GLY A 248 -12.69 28.14 -12.63
CA GLY A 248 -13.00 29.43 -13.21
C GLY A 248 -13.51 30.45 -12.21
N ASP A 249 -12.66 31.41 -11.85
CA ASP A 249 -12.93 32.80 -11.41
C ASP A 249 -14.30 33.12 -10.77
N ASP A 250 -14.58 32.65 -9.58
CA ASP A 250 -15.51 33.35 -8.69
C ASP A 250 -14.80 33.67 -7.36
N VAL A 251 -14.02 34.75 -7.37
CA VAL A 251 -13.63 35.44 -6.15
C VAL A 251 -14.81 36.35 -5.77
N PRO A 252 -15.60 36.04 -4.74
CA PRO A 252 -16.60 37.01 -4.27
C PRO A 252 -15.86 38.23 -3.72
N SER A 253 -16.10 39.40 -4.33
CA SER A 253 -15.64 40.67 -3.82
C SER A 253 -16.25 40.89 -2.44
N VAL A 254 -15.43 40.90 -1.42
CA VAL A 254 -15.82 41.27 -0.05
C VAL A 254 -16.14 42.74 -0.06
N ALA A 255 -17.43 43.10 0.02
CA ALA A 255 -17.86 44.43 0.36
C ALA A 255 -17.64 44.63 1.88
N ASP A 256 -16.94 45.70 2.16
CA ASP A 256 -16.65 46.29 3.45
C ASP A 256 -17.97 46.63 4.19
N ASP A 257 -18.26 46.00 5.33
CA ASP A 257 -19.25 46.50 6.28
C ASP A 257 -18.70 46.31 7.71
N GLN A 258 -18.70 47.44 8.41
CA GLN A 258 -18.16 47.73 9.72
C GLN A 258 -19.07 47.25 10.86
N ASP A 259 -18.39 46.88 11.97
CA ASP A 259 -18.77 46.96 13.39
C ASP A 259 -20.04 46.27 13.88
N ASP A 260 -19.82 45.23 14.69
CA ASP A 260 -20.46 45.15 16.00
C ASP A 260 -19.70 44.14 16.92
N ASP A 261 -19.22 44.65 18.06
CA ASP A 261 -18.55 43.90 19.13
C ASP A 261 -19.59 43.02 19.87
N GLU A 262 -19.64 41.71 19.59
CA GLU A 262 -20.18 40.72 20.52
C GLU A 262 -19.15 39.59 20.72
N GLU A 263 -18.85 39.31 21.99
CA GLU A 263 -17.94 38.31 22.51
C GLU A 263 -18.34 36.90 22.04
N TYR A 264 -17.79 36.45 20.90
CA TYR A 264 -18.07 35.18 20.26
C TYR A 264 -17.21 34.07 20.86
N GLN A 265 -17.82 33.17 21.63
CA GLN A 265 -17.19 31.90 22.01
C GLN A 265 -17.15 31.00 20.78
N GLU A 266 -15.95 30.72 20.27
CA GLU A 266 -15.75 29.82 19.13
C GLU A 266 -16.33 28.43 19.43
N PRO A 267 -17.24 27.91 18.61
CA PRO A 267 -17.64 26.51 18.69
C PRO A 267 -16.46 25.63 18.28
N TYR A 268 -16.21 24.56 19.03
CA TYR A 268 -15.25 23.52 18.70
C TYR A 268 -15.55 22.99 17.30
N VAL A 269 -14.72 23.36 16.30
CA VAL A 269 -14.78 22.82 14.96
C VAL A 269 -13.83 21.60 14.94
N ALA A 270 -14.40 20.40 14.81
CA ALA A 270 -13.62 19.20 14.56
C ALA A 270 -12.74 19.43 13.31
N PRO A 271 -11.47 18.99 13.29
CA PRO A 271 -10.61 19.18 12.13
C PRO A 271 -11.27 18.56 10.89
N VAL A 272 -11.59 19.41 9.92
CA VAL A 272 -12.16 18.98 8.64
C VAL A 272 -11.04 18.24 7.91
N THR A 273 -11.22 16.95 7.72
CA THR A 273 -10.32 16.17 6.86
C THR A 273 -10.47 16.72 5.44
N PRO A 274 -9.42 17.20 4.79
CA PRO A 274 -9.51 17.73 3.43
C PRO A 274 -10.08 16.69 2.47
N GLY A 275 -10.84 17.13 1.49
CA GLY A 275 -11.25 16.28 0.37
C GLY A 275 -10.02 15.73 -0.37
N ARG A 276 -10.18 14.62 -1.08
CA ARG A 276 -9.08 13.91 -1.78
C ARG A 276 -8.24 14.85 -2.66
N ASN A 277 -8.88 15.82 -3.33
CA ASN A 277 -8.24 16.79 -4.23
C ASN A 277 -7.88 18.14 -3.57
N ASP A 278 -8.24 18.36 -2.32
CA ASP A 278 -7.95 19.60 -1.61
C ASP A 278 -6.44 19.79 -1.35
N PRO A 279 -5.95 21.03 -1.22
CA PRO A 279 -4.58 21.28 -0.77
C PRO A 279 -4.30 20.58 0.56
N CYS A 280 -3.18 19.90 0.65
CA CYS A 280 -2.82 19.19 1.86
C CYS A 280 -2.56 20.17 3.01
N TYR A 281 -3.12 19.88 4.19
CA TYR A 281 -2.96 20.69 5.39
C TYR A 281 -1.50 20.87 5.86
N CYS A 282 -0.56 20.05 5.37
CA CYS A 282 0.86 20.18 5.71
C CYS A 282 1.57 21.36 5.02
N GLY A 283 0.88 22.13 4.15
CA GLY A 283 1.44 23.27 3.46
C GLY A 283 2.39 22.94 2.30
N SER A 284 2.46 21.68 1.86
CA SER A 284 3.33 21.25 0.75
C SER A 284 2.88 21.78 -0.63
N GLY A 285 1.64 22.32 -0.73
CA GLY A 285 1.05 22.75 -1.99
C GLY A 285 0.55 21.61 -2.87
N LYS A 286 0.70 20.36 -2.42
CA LYS A 286 0.21 19.16 -3.13
C LYS A 286 -1.25 18.88 -2.74
N LYS A 287 -2.01 18.23 -3.64
CA LYS A 287 -3.36 17.72 -3.34
C LYS A 287 -3.29 16.74 -2.16
N TYR A 288 -4.35 16.68 -1.32
CA TYR A 288 -4.39 15.82 -0.12
C TYR A 288 -4.12 14.35 -0.47
N LYS A 289 -4.73 13.81 -1.55
CA LYS A 289 -4.48 12.47 -2.07
C LYS A 289 -3.01 12.23 -2.46
N LYS A 290 -2.29 13.28 -2.87
CA LYS A 290 -0.87 13.23 -3.24
C LYS A 290 0.06 13.65 -2.09
N CYS A 291 -0.39 13.59 -0.82
CA CYS A 291 0.42 13.94 0.33
C CYS A 291 0.09 13.11 1.58
N HIS A 292 -1.05 13.31 2.23
CA HIS A 292 -1.43 12.61 3.46
C HIS A 292 -2.77 11.86 3.33
N GLY A 293 -3.42 11.91 2.18
CA GLY A 293 -4.71 11.29 1.92
C GLY A 293 -4.64 9.93 1.21
N GLY A 294 -3.46 9.39 1.01
CA GLY A 294 -3.26 8.09 0.35
C GLY A 294 -3.82 6.88 1.11
N ASN A 295 -4.23 7.03 2.39
CA ASN A 295 -4.70 5.93 3.23
C ASN A 295 -5.92 6.30 4.07
N ALA A 296 -6.89 7.06 3.54
CA ALA A 296 -8.15 7.32 4.25
C ALA A 296 -9.30 6.62 3.50
N GLN A 297 -9.57 5.39 3.88
CA GLN A 297 -10.90 4.79 3.82
C GLN A 297 -11.61 5.01 5.12
#